data_98df191c50b1bf3d92d2efa975163c26
#
_entry.id   98df191c50b1bf3d92d2efa975163c26
#
_cell.length_a   1.000
_cell.length_b   1.000
_cell.length_c   1.000
_cell.angle_alpha   90.00
_cell.angle_beta   90.00
_cell.angle_gamma   90.00
#
_symmetry.space_group_name_H-M   'P 1'
#
loop_
_entity.id
_entity.type
_entity.pdbx_description
1 polymer ?
#
loop_
_entity_poly.entity_id
_entity_poly.type
_entity_poly.pdbx_seq_one_letter_code
_entity_poly.pdbx_strand_id
1 'polypeptide(L)'
;NEIGDYRKLDNPTITGYEFHVIQLVSQVCPKDLILPYLRETAEELKTREPDAKWPFRCKVVLAGSENDDPDFTKLIESCGAEVVCDRYCYGAVESRIPIEIKEGDDPLYVIARHYLETSNCPRFMPQDEMRARKRRIAELAKEYHADGVIVASNKFCEYWSYERVIDTVVLQRDFGYPVCSIEKEYINSASGQLRT
;
A
#
# COMPACT_ATOMS: atom_id res chain seq x y z
N ASN A 1 1.61 8.21 -9.04
CA ASN A 1 2.12 6.97 -9.64
C ASN A 1 3.62 7.06 -9.93
N GLU A 2 4.11 8.11 -10.62
CA GLU A 2 5.50 8.26 -11.03
C GLU A 2 6.51 7.99 -9.89
N ILE A 3 6.38 8.67 -8.75
CA ILE A 3 7.24 8.44 -7.58
C ILE A 3 7.12 7.00 -7.07
N GLY A 4 5.91 6.45 -7.03
CA GLY A 4 5.68 5.08 -6.56
C GLY A 4 6.29 4.02 -7.45
N ASP A 5 6.48 4.30 -8.74
CA ASP A 5 7.04 3.36 -9.71
C ASP A 5 8.53 3.11 -9.51
N TYR A 6 9.26 4.00 -8.82
CA TYR A 6 10.65 3.76 -8.42
C TYR A 6 10.81 2.59 -7.44
N ARG A 7 9.73 2.14 -6.78
CA ARG A 7 9.73 0.93 -5.94
C ARG A 7 9.66 -0.38 -6.75
N LYS A 8 9.43 -0.30 -8.07
CA LYS A 8 9.47 -1.47 -8.98
C LYS A 8 10.88 -1.85 -9.41
N LEU A 9 11.85 -0.98 -9.17
CA LEU A 9 13.24 -1.25 -9.53
C LEU A 9 13.79 -2.45 -8.75
N ASP A 10 14.79 -3.14 -9.32
CA ASP A 10 15.48 -4.22 -8.61
C ASP A 10 16.13 -3.72 -7.32
N ASN A 11 16.65 -2.49 -7.35
CA ASN A 11 17.13 -1.77 -6.19
C ASN A 11 16.35 -0.45 -6.10
N PRO A 12 15.26 -0.38 -5.34
CA PRO A 12 14.47 0.83 -5.20
C PRO A 12 15.28 2.01 -4.68
N THR A 13 15.03 3.18 -5.24
CA THR A 13 15.67 4.42 -4.81
C THR A 13 14.84 5.21 -3.80
N ILE A 14 13.66 4.71 -3.47
CA ILE A 14 12.77 5.24 -2.44
C ILE A 14 12.26 4.09 -1.58
N THR A 15 12.32 4.23 -0.26
CA THR A 15 11.80 3.24 0.68
C THR A 15 10.28 3.29 0.78
N GLY A 16 9.67 2.23 1.30
CA GLY A 16 8.24 2.21 1.59
C GLY A 16 7.85 3.24 2.64
N TYR A 17 8.72 3.50 3.63
CA TYR A 17 8.52 4.55 4.63
C TYR A 17 8.47 5.95 4.00
N GLU A 18 9.45 6.31 3.17
CA GLU A 18 9.48 7.60 2.48
C GLU A 18 8.24 7.79 1.60
N PHE A 19 7.88 6.75 0.85
CA PHE A 19 6.69 6.79 0.01
C PHE A 19 5.39 6.92 0.82
N HIS A 20 5.29 6.24 1.97
CA HIS A 20 4.15 6.35 2.87
C HIS A 20 3.97 7.78 3.39
N VAL A 21 5.05 8.44 3.80
CA VAL A 21 5.02 9.86 4.18
C VAL A 21 4.52 10.73 3.03
N ILE A 22 5.02 10.53 1.81
CA ILE A 22 4.58 11.26 0.62
C ILE A 22 3.08 11.05 0.38
N GLN A 23 2.58 9.83 0.50
CA GLN A 23 1.16 9.51 0.34
C GLN A 23 0.30 10.25 1.36
N LEU A 24 0.63 10.20 2.63
CA LEU A 24 -0.11 10.90 3.68
C LEU A 24 -0.13 12.41 3.44
N VAL A 25 1.03 13.01 3.20
CA VAL A 25 1.12 14.45 2.91
C VAL A 25 0.30 14.80 1.67
N SER A 26 0.34 13.95 0.64
CA SER A 26 -0.43 14.19 -0.59
C SER A 26 -1.95 14.13 -0.37
N GLN A 27 -2.42 13.43 0.64
CA GLN A 27 -3.85 13.33 0.96
C GLN A 27 -4.34 14.49 1.84
N VAL A 28 -3.54 14.96 2.77
CA VAL A 28 -3.95 15.96 3.77
C VAL A 28 -3.58 17.40 3.39
N CYS A 29 -2.56 17.60 2.57
CA CYS A 29 -2.14 18.94 2.15
C CYS A 29 -2.89 19.42 0.91
N PRO A 30 -3.14 20.75 0.78
CA PRO A 30 -3.62 21.33 -0.46
C PRO A 30 -2.69 20.99 -1.64
N LYS A 31 -3.28 20.62 -2.76
CA LYS A 31 -2.52 20.06 -3.91
C LYS A 31 -1.56 21.07 -4.54
N ASP A 32 -1.94 22.33 -4.58
CA ASP A 32 -1.11 23.44 -5.06
C ASP A 32 0.16 23.65 -4.23
N LEU A 33 0.08 23.42 -2.92
CA LEU A 33 1.22 23.53 -2.03
C LEU A 33 2.18 22.33 -2.14
N ILE A 34 1.67 21.12 -2.27
CA ILE A 34 2.50 19.92 -2.30
C ILE A 34 3.10 19.59 -3.67
N LEU A 35 2.42 19.99 -4.76
CA LEU A 35 2.81 19.61 -6.11
C LEU A 35 4.25 20.02 -6.51
N PRO A 36 4.77 21.21 -6.16
CA PRO A 36 6.17 21.56 -6.42
C PRO A 36 7.15 20.57 -5.79
N TYR A 37 6.93 20.18 -4.53
CA TYR A 37 7.79 19.23 -3.81
C TYR A 37 7.71 17.83 -4.41
N LEU A 38 6.52 17.38 -4.84
CA LEU A 38 6.38 16.09 -5.51
C LEU A 38 7.16 16.05 -6.83
N ARG A 39 7.17 17.16 -7.58
CA ARG A 39 7.95 17.28 -8.82
C ARG A 39 9.45 17.26 -8.54
N GLU A 40 9.90 18.01 -7.53
CA GLU A 40 11.30 18.01 -7.10
C GLU A 40 11.74 16.59 -6.66
N THR A 41 10.94 15.91 -5.85
CA THR A 41 11.20 14.52 -5.45
C THR A 41 11.27 13.60 -6.67
N ALA A 42 10.37 13.72 -7.63
CA ALA A 42 10.39 12.90 -8.84
C ALA A 42 11.67 13.14 -9.67
N GLU A 43 12.17 14.37 -9.75
CA GLU A 43 13.45 14.67 -10.43
C GLU A 43 14.66 14.12 -9.66
N GLU A 44 14.66 14.25 -8.33
CA GLU A 44 15.73 13.69 -7.49
C GLU A 44 15.83 12.17 -7.64
N LEU A 45 14.71 11.46 -7.65
CA LEU A 45 14.68 9.99 -7.77
C LEU A 45 15.25 9.45 -9.08
N LYS A 46 15.35 10.26 -10.12
CA LYS A 46 15.98 9.86 -11.40
C LYS A 46 17.47 9.59 -11.28
N THR A 47 18.12 10.21 -10.30
CA THR A 47 19.60 10.13 -10.12
C THR A 47 20.01 9.64 -8.74
N ARG A 48 19.03 9.47 -7.83
CA ARG A 48 19.29 9.00 -6.46
C ARG A 48 19.73 7.55 -6.49
N GLU A 49 20.82 7.27 -5.78
CA GLU A 49 21.28 5.90 -5.56
C GLU A 49 20.46 5.24 -4.42
N PRO A 50 20.26 3.90 -4.48
CA PRO A 50 19.63 3.15 -3.40
C PRO A 50 20.35 3.35 -2.07
N ASP A 51 19.61 3.45 -0.97
CA ASP A 51 20.21 3.63 0.37
C ASP A 51 20.86 2.33 0.85
N ALA A 52 22.19 2.29 0.81
CA ALA A 52 22.98 1.14 1.26
C ALA A 52 22.92 0.89 2.78
N LYS A 53 22.32 1.79 3.57
CA LYS A 53 22.22 1.63 5.03
C LYS A 53 21.23 0.55 5.46
N TRP A 54 20.31 0.18 4.58
CA TRP A 54 19.26 -0.80 4.87
C TRP A 54 19.43 -2.02 3.96
N PRO A 55 20.17 -3.06 4.39
CA PRO A 55 20.26 -4.28 3.62
C PRO A 55 18.93 -5.04 3.74
N PHE A 56 18.00 -4.73 2.85
CA PHE A 56 16.76 -5.48 2.76
C PHE A 56 17.04 -6.91 2.33
N ARG A 57 16.36 -7.87 2.96
CA ARG A 57 16.47 -9.30 2.68
C ARG A 57 15.39 -9.81 1.76
N CYS A 58 14.26 -9.11 1.73
CA CYS A 58 13.12 -9.45 0.90
C CYS A 58 12.28 -8.21 0.62
N LYS A 59 11.48 -8.28 -0.43
CA LYS A 59 10.51 -7.28 -0.84
C LYS A 59 9.11 -7.75 -0.50
N VAL A 60 8.28 -6.86 0.03
CA VAL A 60 6.91 -7.21 0.45
C VAL A 60 5.87 -6.22 -0.02
N VAL A 61 4.67 -6.73 -0.26
CA VAL A 61 3.46 -5.91 -0.34
C VAL A 61 2.87 -5.80 1.06
N LEU A 62 2.58 -4.58 1.51
CA LEU A 62 1.83 -4.35 2.73
C LEU A 62 0.35 -4.12 2.40
N ALA A 63 -0.49 -5.07 2.76
CA ALA A 63 -1.94 -5.01 2.54
C ALA A 63 -2.69 -5.05 3.87
N GLY A 64 -3.93 -4.58 3.88
CA GLY A 64 -4.78 -4.73 5.05
C GLY A 64 -5.60 -3.51 5.41
N SER A 65 -5.90 -3.39 6.69
CA SER A 65 -6.68 -2.29 7.24
C SER A 65 -5.88 -0.99 7.23
N GLU A 66 -6.56 0.04 7.64
CA GLU A 66 -6.04 1.40 7.78
C GLU A 66 -4.63 1.45 8.35
N ASN A 67 -3.77 2.17 7.68
CA ASN A 67 -2.42 2.43 8.16
C ASN A 67 -2.02 3.87 7.79
N ASP A 68 -2.25 4.79 8.72
CA ASP A 68 -1.87 6.20 8.65
C ASP A 68 -0.63 6.52 9.51
N ASP A 69 0.05 5.47 9.98
CA ASP A 69 1.26 5.56 10.79
C ASP A 69 2.48 5.09 9.98
N PRO A 70 3.30 6.00 9.44
CA PRO A 70 4.52 5.64 8.72
C PRO A 70 5.52 4.87 9.56
N ASP A 71 5.52 5.03 10.88
CA ASP A 71 6.44 4.31 11.76
C ASP A 71 6.19 2.81 11.77
N PHE A 72 4.97 2.35 11.47
CA PHE A 72 4.70 0.94 11.25
C PHE A 72 5.41 0.41 9.99
N THR A 73 5.37 1.15 8.89
CA THR A 73 6.12 0.80 7.68
C THR A 73 7.63 0.80 7.95
N LYS A 74 8.13 1.82 8.64
CA LYS A 74 9.52 1.91 9.06
C LYS A 74 9.94 0.74 9.95
N LEU A 75 9.06 0.29 10.85
CA LEU A 75 9.31 -0.87 11.69
C LEU A 75 9.48 -2.14 10.85
N ILE A 76 8.61 -2.40 9.88
CA ILE A 76 8.73 -3.52 8.95
C ILE A 76 10.08 -3.45 8.22
N GLU A 77 10.44 -2.29 7.69
CA GLU A 77 11.69 -2.09 6.98
C GLU A 77 12.91 -2.25 7.90
N SER A 78 12.83 -1.84 9.15
CA SER A 78 13.88 -2.08 10.14
C SER A 78 14.10 -3.56 10.46
N CYS A 79 13.13 -4.43 10.15
CA CYS A 79 13.26 -5.88 10.25
C CYS A 79 13.85 -6.52 8.98
N GLY A 80 14.19 -5.72 7.97
CA GLY A 80 14.82 -6.16 6.73
C GLY A 80 13.86 -6.56 5.60
N ALA A 81 12.59 -6.16 5.68
CA ALA A 81 11.60 -6.36 4.62
C ALA A 81 11.24 -5.02 3.97
N GLU A 82 11.68 -4.79 2.73
CA GLU A 82 11.38 -3.59 1.98
C GLU A 82 9.91 -3.55 1.56
N VAL A 83 9.18 -2.49 1.92
CA VAL A 83 7.78 -2.33 1.51
C VAL A 83 7.72 -1.68 0.13
N VAL A 84 7.76 -2.51 -0.90
CA VAL A 84 7.79 -2.03 -2.30
C VAL A 84 6.41 -1.64 -2.83
N CYS A 85 5.34 -2.13 -2.23
CA CYS A 85 3.99 -1.78 -2.60
C CYS A 85 3.07 -1.84 -1.39
N ASP A 86 2.01 -1.07 -1.43
CA ASP A 86 1.01 -1.05 -0.38
C ASP A 86 -0.41 -1.16 -0.95
N ARG A 87 -1.33 -1.68 -0.12
CA ARG A 87 -2.75 -1.76 -0.41
C ARG A 87 -3.57 -1.56 0.86
N TYR A 88 -3.63 -0.34 1.33
CA TYR A 88 -4.49 0.15 2.42
C TYR A 88 -5.04 1.54 2.09
N CYS A 89 -6.03 2.03 2.83
CA CYS A 89 -6.83 3.19 2.44
C CYS A 89 -6.04 4.49 2.31
N TYR A 90 -5.12 4.79 3.23
CA TYR A 90 -4.23 5.95 3.15
C TYR A 90 -2.94 5.70 2.35
N GLY A 91 -2.88 4.57 1.67
CA GLY A 91 -1.78 4.19 0.80
C GLY A 91 -2.07 4.46 -0.68
N ALA A 92 -1.50 3.61 -1.53
CA ALA A 92 -1.54 3.77 -2.98
C ALA A 92 -2.86 3.29 -3.62
N VAL A 93 -3.85 2.79 -2.85
CA VAL A 93 -5.09 2.22 -3.42
C VAL A 93 -5.83 3.22 -4.26
N GLU A 94 -6.02 4.42 -3.75
CA GLU A 94 -6.92 5.41 -4.34
C GLU A 94 -6.28 6.30 -5.40
N SER A 95 -4.96 6.35 -5.47
CA SER A 95 -4.24 7.24 -6.37
C SER A 95 -3.81 6.60 -7.70
N ARG A 96 -4.06 5.30 -7.88
CA ARG A 96 -3.55 4.56 -9.05
C ARG A 96 -4.35 4.78 -10.33
N ILE A 97 -5.64 5.04 -10.19
CA ILE A 97 -6.54 5.22 -11.34
C ILE A 97 -6.96 6.70 -11.38
N PRO A 98 -6.60 7.43 -12.44
CA PRO A 98 -7.05 8.83 -12.59
C PRO A 98 -8.58 8.92 -12.71
N ILE A 99 -9.14 9.96 -12.11
CA ILE A 99 -10.56 10.30 -12.27
C ILE A 99 -10.71 11.14 -13.54
N GLU A 100 -11.46 10.64 -14.52
CA GLU A 100 -11.77 11.38 -15.74
C GLU A 100 -13.14 12.03 -15.60
N ILE A 101 -13.18 13.36 -15.61
CA ILE A 101 -14.41 14.15 -15.62
C ILE A 101 -14.56 14.78 -17.01
N LYS A 102 -15.66 14.48 -17.69
CA LYS A 102 -15.96 14.98 -19.03
C LYS A 102 -16.87 16.20 -18.98
N GLU A 103 -16.91 16.95 -20.06
CA GLU A 103 -17.85 18.06 -20.20
C GLU A 103 -19.30 17.56 -20.08
N GLY A 104 -20.06 18.20 -19.20
CA GLY A 104 -21.45 17.84 -18.89
C GLY A 104 -21.61 16.84 -17.74
N ASP A 105 -20.55 16.26 -17.21
CA ASP A 105 -20.62 15.39 -16.04
C ASP A 105 -20.90 16.20 -14.75
N ASP A 106 -21.61 15.58 -13.81
CA ASP A 106 -21.63 16.05 -12.43
C ASP A 106 -20.35 15.56 -11.72
N PRO A 107 -19.42 16.47 -11.35
CA PRO A 107 -18.14 16.07 -10.78
C PRO A 107 -18.27 15.26 -9.48
N LEU A 108 -19.27 15.59 -8.64
CA LEU A 108 -19.47 14.90 -7.37
C LEU A 108 -19.93 13.46 -7.60
N TYR A 109 -20.81 13.26 -8.57
CA TYR A 109 -21.27 11.93 -8.94
C TYR A 109 -20.12 11.09 -9.51
N VAL A 110 -19.31 11.63 -10.41
CA VAL A 110 -18.17 10.92 -11.01
C VAL A 110 -17.15 10.53 -9.95
N ILE A 111 -16.83 11.44 -9.02
CA ILE A 111 -15.90 11.18 -7.92
C ILE A 111 -16.45 10.08 -7.00
N ALA A 112 -17.70 10.19 -6.56
CA ALA A 112 -18.33 9.20 -5.68
C ALA A 112 -18.36 7.81 -6.32
N ARG A 113 -18.77 7.75 -7.59
CA ARG A 113 -18.80 6.51 -8.36
C ARG A 113 -17.40 5.89 -8.50
N HIS A 114 -16.39 6.71 -8.82
CA HIS A 114 -15.01 6.25 -8.93
C HIS A 114 -14.55 5.55 -7.65
N TYR A 115 -14.72 6.17 -6.49
CA TYR A 115 -14.29 5.57 -5.22
C TYR A 115 -15.09 4.31 -4.86
N LEU A 116 -16.37 4.25 -5.16
CA LEU A 116 -17.19 3.07 -4.91
C LEU A 116 -16.79 1.89 -5.80
N GLU A 117 -16.50 2.14 -7.07
CA GLU A 117 -16.19 1.10 -8.05
C GLU A 117 -14.72 0.66 -8.04
N THR A 118 -13.78 1.53 -7.66
CA THR A 118 -12.33 1.25 -7.80
C THR A 118 -11.62 0.93 -6.49
N SER A 119 -12.16 1.33 -5.34
CA SER A 119 -11.49 1.15 -4.04
C SER A 119 -11.32 -0.32 -3.67
N ASN A 120 -12.17 -1.20 -4.16
CA ASN A 120 -12.19 -2.62 -3.79
C ASN A 120 -12.19 -2.81 -2.27
N CYS A 121 -12.89 -1.94 -1.53
CA CYS A 121 -12.96 -2.01 -0.09
C CYS A 121 -13.87 -3.17 0.36
N PRO A 122 -13.48 -3.98 1.36
CA PRO A 122 -14.31 -5.09 1.84
C PRO A 122 -15.69 -4.67 2.36
N ARG A 123 -15.87 -3.38 2.65
CA ARG A 123 -17.16 -2.85 3.16
C ARG A 123 -18.22 -2.68 2.07
N PHE A 124 -17.84 -2.47 0.81
CA PHE A 124 -18.79 -2.22 -0.28
C PHE A 124 -18.65 -3.19 -1.45
N MET A 125 -17.76 -4.17 -1.36
CA MET A 125 -17.62 -5.14 -2.44
C MET A 125 -18.67 -6.24 -2.33
N PRO A 126 -19.31 -6.60 -3.45
CA PRO A 126 -20.09 -7.82 -3.55
C PRO A 126 -19.22 -9.05 -3.19
N GLN A 127 -19.87 -10.08 -2.66
CA GLN A 127 -19.18 -11.29 -2.22
C GLN A 127 -18.47 -12.04 -3.36
N ASP A 128 -19.01 -12.01 -4.56
CA ASP A 128 -18.44 -12.62 -5.77
C ASP A 128 -17.14 -11.96 -6.21
N GLU A 129 -16.92 -10.68 -5.87
CA GLU A 129 -15.69 -9.96 -6.13
C GLU A 129 -14.61 -10.13 -5.06
N MET A 130 -14.89 -10.88 -4.00
CA MET A 130 -13.91 -11.12 -2.93
C MET A 130 -12.59 -11.70 -3.49
N ARG A 131 -12.66 -12.57 -4.50
CA ARG A 131 -11.47 -13.12 -5.17
C ARG A 131 -10.72 -12.08 -6.01
N ALA A 132 -11.41 -11.09 -6.56
CA ALA A 132 -10.80 -10.02 -7.32
C ALA A 132 -9.83 -9.20 -6.46
N ARG A 133 -10.19 -8.94 -5.20
CA ARG A 133 -9.32 -8.27 -4.22
C ARG A 133 -7.99 -9.00 -4.01
N LYS A 134 -8.07 -10.33 -3.79
CA LYS A 134 -6.90 -11.18 -3.59
C LYS A 134 -6.03 -11.24 -4.83
N ARG A 135 -6.67 -11.37 -5.98
CA ARG A 135 -5.98 -11.32 -7.28
C ARG A 135 -5.24 -10.00 -7.46
N ARG A 136 -5.88 -8.88 -7.09
CA ARG A 136 -5.24 -7.56 -7.18
C ARG A 136 -4.00 -7.45 -6.31
N ILE A 137 -4.01 -8.01 -5.09
CA ILE A 137 -2.81 -8.06 -4.23
C ILE A 137 -1.70 -8.89 -4.89
N ALA A 138 -2.05 -10.05 -5.45
CA ALA A 138 -1.08 -10.91 -6.15
C ALA A 138 -0.52 -10.25 -7.42
N GLU A 139 -1.35 -9.53 -8.18
CA GLU A 139 -0.92 -8.75 -9.35
C GLU A 139 0.07 -7.65 -8.95
N LEU A 140 -0.22 -6.93 -7.85
CA LEU A 140 0.69 -5.93 -7.31
C LEU A 140 2.00 -6.56 -6.84
N ALA A 141 1.94 -7.70 -6.14
CA ALA A 141 3.13 -8.41 -5.72
C ALA A 141 4.02 -8.79 -6.92
N LYS A 142 3.40 -9.25 -8.00
CA LYS A 142 4.12 -9.54 -9.26
C LYS A 142 4.67 -8.29 -9.92
N GLU A 143 3.87 -7.22 -10.01
CA GLU A 143 4.24 -5.95 -10.65
C GLU A 143 5.43 -5.27 -9.96
N TYR A 144 5.52 -5.40 -8.63
CA TYR A 144 6.57 -4.81 -7.81
C TYR A 144 7.68 -5.82 -7.42
N HIS A 145 7.72 -6.99 -8.03
CA HIS A 145 8.71 -8.02 -7.76
C HIS A 145 8.81 -8.39 -6.27
N ALA A 146 7.68 -8.44 -5.57
CA ALA A 146 7.64 -8.77 -4.15
C ALA A 146 7.81 -10.29 -3.92
N ASP A 147 8.56 -10.63 -2.88
CA ASP A 147 8.80 -12.02 -2.45
C ASP A 147 7.65 -12.56 -1.59
N GLY A 148 6.88 -11.66 -0.96
CA GLY A 148 5.79 -12.03 -0.08
C GLY A 148 4.83 -10.89 0.21
N VAL A 149 3.82 -11.19 1.02
CA VAL A 149 2.77 -10.25 1.40
C VAL A 149 2.66 -10.18 2.92
N ILE A 150 2.61 -8.98 3.47
CA ILE A 150 2.20 -8.75 4.85
C ILE A 150 0.74 -8.31 4.82
N VAL A 151 -0.13 -9.05 5.53
CA VAL A 151 -1.53 -8.67 5.69
C VAL A 151 -1.76 -8.24 7.14
N ALA A 152 -1.98 -6.94 7.34
CA ALA A 152 -2.15 -6.34 8.65
C ALA A 152 -3.61 -5.96 8.90
N SER A 153 -4.13 -6.28 10.09
CA SER A 153 -5.43 -5.80 10.54
C SER A 153 -5.31 -5.09 11.89
N ASN A 154 -6.08 -4.01 12.05
CA ASN A 154 -6.21 -3.40 13.37
C ASN A 154 -7.10 -4.27 14.26
N LYS A 155 -6.77 -4.38 15.54
CA LYS A 155 -7.63 -5.02 16.54
C LYS A 155 -9.03 -4.41 16.49
N PHE A 156 -10.04 -5.26 16.67
CA PHE A 156 -11.47 -4.90 16.63
C PHE A 156 -11.99 -4.41 15.25
N CYS A 157 -11.18 -4.51 14.19
CA CYS A 157 -11.66 -4.26 12.84
C CYS A 157 -12.22 -5.56 12.24
N GLU A 158 -13.52 -5.81 12.38
CA GLU A 158 -14.17 -7.06 11.94
C GLU A 158 -13.93 -7.34 10.45
N TYR A 159 -14.12 -6.35 9.58
CA TYR A 159 -13.96 -6.53 8.13
C TYR A 159 -12.56 -7.02 7.75
N TRP A 160 -11.54 -6.35 8.24
CA TRP A 160 -10.16 -6.73 7.92
C TRP A 160 -9.67 -7.95 8.70
N SER A 161 -10.26 -8.26 9.85
CA SER A 161 -9.94 -9.50 10.56
C SER A 161 -10.36 -10.73 9.76
N TYR A 162 -11.55 -10.72 9.15
CA TYR A 162 -11.98 -11.77 8.23
C TYR A 162 -11.13 -11.79 6.95
N GLU A 163 -10.92 -10.64 6.33
CA GLU A 163 -10.10 -10.54 5.13
C GLU A 163 -8.69 -11.06 5.36
N ARG A 164 -8.05 -10.69 6.47
CA ARG A 164 -6.71 -11.15 6.84
C ARG A 164 -6.59 -12.67 6.84
N VAL A 165 -7.55 -13.36 7.43
CA VAL A 165 -7.57 -14.84 7.45
C VAL A 165 -7.74 -15.39 6.03
N ILE A 166 -8.69 -14.87 5.27
CA ILE A 166 -8.99 -15.35 3.92
C ILE A 166 -7.81 -15.00 2.98
N ASP A 167 -7.25 -13.80 3.07
CA ASP A 167 -6.09 -13.38 2.28
C ASP A 167 -4.90 -14.29 2.51
N THR A 168 -4.62 -14.64 3.76
CA THR A 168 -3.52 -15.56 4.10
C THR A 168 -3.68 -16.90 3.39
N VAL A 169 -4.87 -17.50 3.45
CA VAL A 169 -5.11 -18.79 2.82
C VAL A 169 -5.09 -18.70 1.29
N VAL A 170 -5.77 -17.71 0.72
CA VAL A 170 -5.93 -17.60 -0.74
C VAL A 170 -4.62 -17.19 -1.42
N LEU A 171 -3.89 -16.23 -0.87
CA LEU A 171 -2.62 -15.78 -1.46
C LEU A 171 -1.56 -16.89 -1.43
N GLN A 172 -1.52 -17.69 -0.37
CA GLN A 172 -0.59 -18.83 -0.29
C GLN A 172 -1.01 -19.97 -1.22
N ARG A 173 -2.29 -20.40 -1.18
CA ARG A 173 -2.77 -21.56 -1.92
C ARG A 173 -2.90 -21.30 -3.42
N ASP A 174 -3.53 -20.18 -3.78
CA ASP A 174 -3.96 -19.92 -5.16
C ASP A 174 -2.92 -19.12 -5.96
N PHE A 175 -2.07 -18.35 -5.27
CA PHE A 175 -1.08 -17.49 -5.91
C PHE A 175 0.37 -17.79 -5.53
N GLY A 176 0.60 -18.65 -4.52
CA GLY A 176 1.94 -19.12 -4.14
C GLY A 176 2.79 -18.12 -3.36
N TYR A 177 2.23 -16.99 -2.91
CA TYR A 177 2.96 -16.00 -2.13
C TYR A 177 3.04 -16.38 -0.65
N PRO A 178 4.22 -16.33 -0.02
CA PRO A 178 4.33 -16.35 1.45
C PRO A 178 3.55 -15.19 2.05
N VAL A 179 2.80 -15.43 3.12
CA VAL A 179 2.01 -14.39 3.80
C VAL A 179 2.37 -14.33 5.28
N CYS A 180 2.76 -13.14 5.73
CA CYS A 180 2.88 -12.80 7.14
C CYS A 180 1.59 -12.10 7.59
N SER A 181 0.87 -12.72 8.53
CA SER A 181 -0.42 -12.22 9.03
C SER A 181 -0.22 -11.52 10.37
N ILE A 182 -0.51 -10.23 10.44
CA ILE A 182 -0.28 -9.40 11.62
C ILE A 182 -1.59 -8.80 12.11
N GLU A 183 -1.84 -8.89 13.41
CA GLU A 183 -2.85 -8.09 14.10
C GLU A 183 -2.13 -7.01 14.90
N LYS A 184 -2.47 -5.74 14.66
CA LYS A 184 -1.83 -4.60 15.31
C LYS A 184 -2.82 -3.76 16.10
N GLU A 185 -2.33 -3.09 17.11
CA GLU A 185 -3.03 -1.97 17.74
C GLU A 185 -2.79 -0.70 16.93
N TYR A 186 -3.63 0.31 17.13
CA TYR A 186 -3.51 1.57 16.39
C TYR A 186 -2.19 2.31 16.72
N ILE A 187 -1.76 2.20 17.97
CA ILE A 187 -0.45 2.72 18.40
C ILE A 187 0.55 1.56 18.42
N ASN A 188 1.74 1.75 17.88
CA ASN A 188 2.79 0.74 17.76
C ASN A 188 3.37 0.31 19.13
N SER A 189 2.53 -0.30 19.99
CA SER A 189 2.94 -0.85 21.28
C SER A 189 3.58 -2.24 21.18
N ALA A 190 3.41 -2.92 20.03
CA ALA A 190 3.80 -4.32 19.82
C ALA A 190 5.13 -4.50 19.07
N SER A 191 6.02 -3.52 19.10
CA SER A 191 7.29 -3.55 18.33
C SER A 191 8.18 -4.77 18.64
N GLY A 192 8.06 -5.34 19.84
CA GLY A 192 8.79 -6.54 20.24
C GLY A 192 8.33 -7.79 19.49
N GLN A 193 7.03 -7.95 19.26
CA GLN A 193 6.47 -9.12 18.56
C GLN A 193 6.75 -9.11 17.05
N LEU A 194 6.93 -7.90 16.47
CA LEU A 194 7.20 -7.77 15.04
C LEU A 194 8.67 -8.02 14.68
N ARG A 195 9.57 -8.07 15.68
CA ARG A 195 11.01 -8.31 15.48
C ARG A 195 11.44 -9.76 15.64
N THR A 196 10.55 -10.61 16.15
CA THR A 196 10.77 -12.06 16.31
C THR A 196 10.32 -12.82 15.09
#